data_7cb9e3089db6d2629ec91cb8ee1c0b2f
#
_entry.id   7cb9e3089db6d2629ec91cb8ee1c0b2f
#
_cell.length_a   1.000
_cell.length_b   1.000
_cell.length_c   1.000
_cell.angle_alpha   90.00
_cell.angle_beta   90.00
_cell.angle_gamma   90.00
#
_symmetry.space_group_name_H-M   'P 1'
#
loop_
_entity.id
_entity.type
_entity.pdbx_description
1 polymer ?
#
loop_
_entity_poly.entity_id
_entity_poly.type
_entity_poly.pdbx_seq_one_letter_code
_entity_poly.pdbx_strand_id
1 'polypeptide(L)'
;KRYLIYYLLCGISAGLVQELSWYYELREVVQYASVQLPSGIVPLDTFLSMLNTVGASGAVFGILLASGVLFPNSYVLIGFAIPLKMKYFVFLYGAFELFAGIHNTWGQVAHFAHLGGMIGGAILIYLWRKKGVIR
;
A
#
# COMPACT_ATOMS: atom_id res chain seq x y z
N LYS A 1 8.30 3.96 -21.04
CA LYS A 1 9.31 4.40 -20.06
C LYS A 1 8.67 5.05 -18.80
N ARG A 2 7.77 6.04 -18.95
CA ARG A 2 7.13 6.74 -17.80
C ARG A 2 6.31 5.81 -16.90
N TYR A 3 5.54 4.89 -17.49
CA TYR A 3 4.78 3.89 -16.75
C TYR A 3 5.68 3.05 -15.82
N LEU A 4 6.81 2.56 -16.35
CA LEU A 4 7.72 1.74 -15.56
C LEU A 4 8.35 2.53 -14.41
N ILE A 5 8.75 3.78 -14.66
CA ILE A 5 9.27 4.68 -13.62
C ILE A 5 8.20 4.90 -12.54
N TYR A 6 6.96 5.18 -12.94
CA TYR A 6 5.84 5.36 -12.02
C TYR A 6 5.63 4.11 -11.16
N TYR A 7 5.55 2.94 -11.80
CA TYR A 7 5.37 1.66 -11.13
C TYR A 7 6.46 1.38 -10.10
N LEU A 8 7.73 1.52 -10.49
CA LEU A 8 8.87 1.26 -9.61
C LEU A 8 8.90 2.24 -8.42
N LEU A 9 8.66 3.53 -8.66
CA LEU A 9 8.65 4.52 -7.59
C LEU A 9 7.46 4.33 -6.63
N CYS A 10 6.29 3.93 -7.11
CA CYS A 10 5.19 3.52 -6.24
C CYS A 10 5.55 2.29 -5.40
N GLY A 11 6.24 1.31 -5.96
CA GLY A 11 6.72 0.14 -5.23
C GLY A 11 7.74 0.49 -4.14
N ILE A 12 8.70 1.37 -4.44
CA ILE A 12 9.67 1.87 -3.45
C ILE A 12 8.94 2.63 -2.33
N SER A 13 8.01 3.51 -2.67
CA SER A 13 7.20 4.24 -1.69
C SER A 13 6.38 3.30 -0.81
N ALA A 14 5.81 2.25 -1.39
CA ALA A 14 5.08 1.21 -0.66
C ALA A 14 5.96 0.52 0.39
N GLY A 15 7.17 0.10 -0.02
CA GLY A 15 8.15 -0.50 0.88
C GLY A 15 8.55 0.42 2.03
N LEU A 16 8.88 1.67 1.72
CA LEU A 16 9.28 2.65 2.75
C LEU A 16 8.18 2.92 3.77
N VAL A 17 6.92 3.03 3.33
CA VAL A 17 5.79 3.24 4.26
C VAL A 17 5.54 1.99 5.10
N GLN A 18 5.68 0.79 4.54
CA GLN A 18 5.56 -0.46 5.29
C GLN A 18 6.67 -0.61 6.34
N GLU A 19 7.92 -0.34 5.99
CA GLU A 19 9.05 -0.35 6.93
C GLU A 19 8.84 0.66 8.07
N LEU A 20 8.34 1.84 7.74
CA LEU A 20 8.01 2.85 8.73
C LEU A 20 6.88 2.40 9.67
N SER A 21 5.86 1.75 9.16
CA SER A 21 4.78 1.14 9.98
C SER A 21 5.35 0.12 10.94
N TRP A 22 6.16 -0.82 10.46
CA TRP A 22 6.80 -1.81 11.32
C TRP A 22 7.73 -1.20 12.36
N TYR A 23 8.47 -0.16 12.02
CA TYR A 23 9.30 0.55 12.98
C TYR A 23 8.48 1.06 14.17
N TYR A 24 7.31 1.65 13.92
CA TYR A 24 6.44 2.15 15.00
C TYR A 24 5.74 1.02 15.76
N GLU A 25 5.30 -0.02 15.10
CA GLU A 25 4.60 -1.15 15.71
C GLU A 25 5.53 -2.02 16.56
N LEU A 26 6.77 -2.21 16.12
CA LEU A 26 7.71 -3.16 16.72
C LEU A 26 8.72 -2.52 17.68
N ARG A 27 8.77 -1.19 17.78
CA ARG A 27 9.76 -0.49 18.60
C ARG A 27 9.82 -0.95 20.06
N GLU A 28 8.69 -1.41 20.62
CA GLU A 28 8.64 -1.95 21.96
C GLU A 28 9.00 -3.45 22.00
N VAL A 29 8.65 -4.17 20.94
CA VAL A 29 8.88 -5.62 20.82
C VAL A 29 10.37 -5.92 20.66
N VAL A 30 11.11 -5.10 19.92
CA VAL A 30 12.56 -5.31 19.68
C VAL A 30 13.44 -5.18 20.93
N GLN A 31 12.87 -4.74 22.06
CA GLN A 31 13.56 -4.70 23.34
C GLN A 31 13.65 -6.07 24.03
N TYR A 32 12.87 -7.04 23.57
CA TYR A 32 12.79 -8.38 24.14
C TYR A 32 13.59 -9.37 23.32
N ALA A 33 14.20 -10.36 23.98
CA ALA A 33 14.94 -11.42 23.30
C ALA A 33 14.02 -12.44 22.58
N SER A 34 12.74 -12.46 22.94
CA SER A 34 11.75 -13.39 22.39
C SER A 34 10.36 -12.78 22.41
N VAL A 35 9.48 -13.29 21.55
CA VAL A 35 8.10 -12.84 21.38
C VAL A 35 7.15 -14.01 21.62
N GLN A 36 6.08 -13.75 22.38
CA GLN A 36 4.99 -14.72 22.60
C GLN A 36 4.02 -14.66 21.41
N LEU A 37 3.94 -15.75 20.66
CA LEU A 37 2.92 -15.96 19.63
C LEU A 37 1.87 -16.98 20.11
N PRO A 38 0.71 -17.07 19.47
CA PRO A 38 -0.26 -18.13 19.77
C PRO A 38 0.31 -19.54 19.60
N SER A 39 1.30 -19.71 18.74
CA SER A 39 2.02 -20.97 18.50
C SER A 39 3.12 -21.28 19.49
N GLY A 40 3.48 -20.34 20.38
CA GLY A 40 4.55 -20.48 21.38
C GLY A 40 5.49 -19.27 21.42
N ILE A 41 6.57 -19.40 22.22
CA ILE A 41 7.61 -18.37 22.35
C ILE A 41 8.63 -18.59 21.22
N VAL A 42 8.90 -17.56 20.46
CA VAL A 42 9.92 -17.57 19.39
C VAL A 42 11.01 -16.53 19.67
N PRO A 43 12.27 -16.79 19.33
CA PRO A 43 13.34 -15.80 19.36
C PRO A 43 13.01 -14.58 18.50
N LEU A 44 13.50 -13.40 18.89
CA LEU A 44 13.23 -12.16 18.18
C LEU A 44 13.70 -12.19 16.72
N ASP A 45 14.87 -12.72 16.45
CA ASP A 45 15.43 -12.88 15.11
C ASP A 45 14.53 -13.74 14.22
N THR A 46 14.02 -14.85 14.76
CA THR A 46 13.05 -15.69 14.07
C THR A 46 11.75 -14.95 13.80
N PHE A 47 11.22 -14.22 14.79
CA PHE A 47 10.02 -13.39 14.62
C PHE A 47 10.22 -12.33 13.54
N LEU A 48 11.34 -11.60 13.56
CA LEU A 48 11.64 -10.58 12.53
C LEU A 48 11.79 -11.18 11.12
N SER A 49 12.32 -12.39 11.01
CA SER A 49 12.43 -13.09 9.72
C SER A 49 11.07 -13.50 9.13
N MET A 50 10.03 -13.59 9.96
CA MET A 50 8.65 -13.85 9.50
C MET A 50 7.97 -12.60 8.93
N LEU A 51 8.48 -11.40 9.25
CA LEU A 51 7.99 -10.15 8.71
C LEU A 51 8.46 -10.02 7.27
N ASN A 52 7.59 -10.38 6.36
CA ASN A 52 7.91 -10.37 4.94
C ASN A 52 6.84 -9.63 4.16
N THR A 53 7.22 -8.52 3.54
CA THR A 53 6.36 -7.82 2.59
C THR A 53 6.73 -8.24 1.19
N VAL A 54 5.96 -9.16 0.63
CA VAL A 54 6.16 -9.67 -0.72
C VAL A 54 5.13 -9.08 -1.66
N GLY A 55 5.60 -8.59 -2.77
CA GLY A 55 4.75 -8.37 -3.92
C GLY A 55 4.68 -6.95 -4.44
N ALA A 56 4.33 -6.90 -5.70
CA ALA A 56 4.13 -5.69 -6.47
C ALA A 56 2.80 -4.98 -6.12
N SER A 57 2.03 -5.47 -5.15
CA SER A 57 0.68 -4.95 -4.87
C SER A 57 0.67 -3.47 -4.51
N GLY A 58 1.63 -3.00 -3.72
CA GLY A 58 1.75 -1.58 -3.42
C GLY A 58 1.96 -0.72 -4.67
N ALA A 59 2.80 -1.17 -5.62
CA ALA A 59 2.96 -0.49 -6.91
C ALA A 59 1.66 -0.54 -7.75
N VAL A 60 0.91 -1.65 -7.68
CA VAL A 60 -0.40 -1.79 -8.36
C VAL A 60 -1.42 -0.81 -7.76
N PHE A 61 -1.41 -0.60 -6.44
CA PHE A 61 -2.25 0.43 -5.80
C PHE A 61 -1.90 1.85 -6.26
N GLY A 62 -0.61 2.12 -6.51
CA GLY A 62 -0.19 3.36 -7.16
C GLY A 62 -0.80 3.53 -8.56
N ILE A 63 -0.82 2.47 -9.38
CA ILE A 63 -1.47 2.47 -10.70
C ILE A 63 -2.99 2.67 -10.56
N LEU A 64 -3.60 2.01 -9.57
CA LEU A 64 -5.02 2.17 -9.28
C LEU A 64 -5.35 3.64 -8.99
N LEU A 65 -4.55 4.30 -8.15
CA LEU A 65 -4.67 5.73 -7.88
C LEU A 65 -4.55 6.55 -9.18
N ALA A 66 -3.53 6.27 -10.01
CA ALA A 66 -3.36 6.95 -11.28
C ALA A 66 -4.60 6.82 -12.17
N SER A 67 -5.19 5.64 -12.22
CA SER A 67 -6.43 5.40 -12.97
C SER A 67 -7.59 6.25 -12.46
N GLY A 68 -7.75 6.38 -11.14
CA GLY A 68 -8.78 7.23 -10.53
C GLY A 68 -8.58 8.73 -10.79
N VAL A 69 -7.32 9.18 -10.84
CA VAL A 69 -6.97 10.59 -11.03
C VAL A 69 -6.97 11.00 -12.51
N LEU A 70 -6.48 10.12 -13.39
CA LEU A 70 -6.35 10.42 -14.83
C LEU A 70 -7.63 10.08 -15.62
N PHE A 71 -8.38 9.06 -15.17
CA PHE A 71 -9.61 8.59 -15.82
C PHE A 71 -10.79 8.52 -14.84
N PRO A 72 -11.14 9.61 -14.13
CA PRO A 72 -12.06 9.60 -13.00
C PRO A 72 -13.48 9.14 -13.34
N ASN A 73 -13.90 9.33 -14.56
CA ASN A 73 -15.25 9.00 -15.02
C ASN A 73 -15.32 7.67 -15.80
N SER A 74 -14.20 6.97 -15.98
CA SER A 74 -14.20 5.61 -16.52
C SER A 74 -14.89 4.66 -15.53
N TYR A 75 -15.49 3.59 -16.05
CA TYR A 75 -16.18 2.60 -15.23
C TYR A 75 -15.32 1.38 -15.02
N VAL A 76 -15.39 0.84 -13.80
CA VAL A 76 -14.92 -0.49 -13.42
C VAL A 76 -16.13 -1.33 -13.03
N LEU A 77 -16.15 -2.59 -13.44
CA LEU A 77 -17.23 -3.52 -13.08
C LEU A 77 -16.85 -4.28 -11.81
N ILE A 78 -17.57 -4.01 -10.73
CA ILE A 78 -17.42 -4.75 -9.47
C ILE A 78 -18.19 -6.07 -9.59
N GLY A 79 -17.49 -7.20 -9.36
CA GLY A 79 -18.10 -8.52 -9.48
C GLY A 79 -18.70 -8.81 -10.86
N PHE A 80 -18.18 -8.18 -11.91
CA PHE A 80 -18.64 -8.26 -13.30
C PHE A 80 -20.05 -7.71 -13.57
N ALA A 81 -20.72 -7.12 -12.59
CA ALA A 81 -22.11 -6.70 -12.70
C ALA A 81 -22.36 -5.22 -12.39
N ILE A 82 -21.70 -4.66 -11.39
CA ILE A 82 -22.00 -3.31 -10.90
C ILE A 82 -21.01 -2.30 -11.47
N PRO A 83 -21.45 -1.38 -12.35
CA PRO A 83 -20.57 -0.34 -12.88
C PRO A 83 -20.36 0.75 -11.82
N LEU A 84 -19.10 0.98 -11.42
CA LEU A 84 -18.71 2.06 -10.52
C LEU A 84 -17.68 2.96 -11.21
N LYS A 85 -17.82 4.28 -11.06
CA LYS A 85 -16.82 5.21 -11.60
C LYS A 85 -15.49 5.04 -10.88
N MET A 86 -14.40 5.08 -11.63
CA MET A 86 -13.03 4.81 -11.17
C MET A 86 -12.66 5.67 -9.94
N LYS A 87 -13.02 6.96 -9.93
CA LYS A 87 -12.76 7.85 -8.78
C LYS A 87 -13.38 7.36 -7.47
N TYR A 88 -14.60 6.83 -7.51
CA TYR A 88 -15.27 6.30 -6.32
C TYR A 88 -14.69 4.96 -5.90
N PHE A 89 -14.39 4.10 -6.87
CA PHE A 89 -13.73 2.84 -6.60
C PHE A 89 -12.40 3.02 -5.87
N VAL A 90 -11.54 3.89 -6.39
CA VAL A 90 -10.21 4.17 -5.82
C VAL A 90 -10.33 4.80 -4.44
N PHE A 91 -11.26 5.74 -4.24
CA PHE A 91 -11.49 6.37 -2.95
C PHE A 91 -11.97 5.36 -1.90
N LEU A 92 -12.99 4.57 -2.23
CA LEU A 92 -13.55 3.58 -1.31
C LEU A 92 -12.53 2.50 -0.96
N TYR A 93 -11.75 2.05 -1.95
CA TYR A 93 -10.74 1.03 -1.72
C TYR A 93 -9.58 1.57 -0.86
N GLY A 94 -9.11 2.79 -1.11
CA GLY A 94 -8.11 3.44 -0.26
C GLY A 94 -8.60 3.66 1.17
N ALA A 95 -9.85 4.06 1.35
CA ALA A 95 -10.47 4.20 2.67
C ALA A 95 -10.58 2.84 3.40
N PHE A 96 -10.92 1.78 2.67
CA PHE A 96 -10.93 0.42 3.20
C PHE A 96 -9.54 -0.04 3.66
N GLU A 97 -8.50 0.19 2.85
CA GLU A 97 -7.11 -0.14 3.21
C GLU A 97 -6.65 0.58 4.47
N LEU A 98 -7.00 1.87 4.60
CA LEU A 98 -6.69 2.65 5.80
C LEU A 98 -7.41 2.10 7.04
N PHE A 99 -8.70 1.83 6.91
CA PHE A 99 -9.49 1.25 8.00
C PHE A 99 -8.96 -0.12 8.42
N ALA A 100 -8.69 -1.00 7.47
CA ALA A 100 -8.17 -2.34 7.70
C ALA A 100 -6.76 -2.29 8.32
N GLY A 101 -5.90 -1.37 7.90
CA GLY A 101 -4.57 -1.17 8.46
C GLY A 101 -4.62 -0.72 9.92
N ILE A 102 -5.48 0.26 10.25
CA ILE A 102 -5.62 0.77 11.62
C ILE A 102 -6.18 -0.30 12.57
N HIS A 103 -7.12 -1.12 12.11
CA HIS A 103 -7.76 -2.15 12.93
C HIS A 103 -7.03 -3.49 12.91
N ASN A 104 -5.90 -3.57 12.20
CA ASN A 104 -5.14 -4.81 11.99
C ASN A 104 -6.03 -5.99 11.56
N THR A 105 -7.08 -5.68 10.79
CA THR A 105 -7.98 -6.65 10.20
C THR A 105 -7.23 -7.37 9.08
N TRP A 106 -7.27 -8.70 9.08
CA TRP A 106 -6.63 -9.52 8.04
C TRP A 106 -5.09 -9.54 8.12
N GLY A 107 -4.54 -9.65 9.31
CA GLY A 107 -3.15 -9.64 9.81
C GLY A 107 -1.98 -10.08 8.92
N GLN A 108 -2.21 -10.57 7.71
CA GLN A 108 -1.17 -10.92 6.74
C GLN A 108 -1.16 -9.97 5.51
N VAL A 109 -2.04 -8.99 5.45
CA VAL A 109 -2.11 -8.05 4.33
C VAL A 109 -1.37 -6.76 4.70
N ALA A 110 -0.43 -6.38 3.86
CA ALA A 110 0.36 -5.16 4.04
C ALA A 110 -0.44 -3.90 3.63
N HIS A 111 -1.49 -3.57 4.37
CA HIS A 111 -2.37 -2.43 4.10
C HIS A 111 -1.61 -1.11 3.97
N PHE A 112 -0.62 -0.89 4.84
CA PHE A 112 0.22 0.32 4.78
C PHE A 112 1.13 0.35 3.55
N ALA A 113 1.56 -0.79 3.01
CA ALA A 113 2.26 -0.83 1.73
C ALA A 113 1.35 -0.39 0.58
N HIS A 114 0.09 -0.80 0.57
CA HIS A 114 -0.89 -0.36 -0.44
C HIS A 114 -1.09 1.15 -0.39
N LEU A 115 -1.33 1.72 0.79
CA LEU A 115 -1.44 3.16 0.99
C LEU A 115 -0.15 3.90 0.62
N GLY A 116 1.02 3.33 0.96
CA GLY A 116 2.32 3.87 0.59
C GLY A 116 2.50 3.98 -0.93
N GLY A 117 2.06 2.97 -1.68
CA GLY A 117 2.05 3.00 -3.14
C GLY A 117 1.12 4.08 -3.70
N MET A 118 -0.06 4.26 -3.11
CA MET A 118 -0.99 5.34 -3.49
C MET A 118 -0.40 6.72 -3.19
N ILE A 119 0.21 6.92 -2.03
CA ILE A 119 0.84 8.19 -1.64
C ILE A 119 1.97 8.54 -2.60
N GLY A 120 2.89 7.61 -2.88
CA GLY A 120 3.97 7.81 -3.85
C GLY A 120 3.44 8.14 -5.23
N GLY A 121 2.38 7.44 -5.66
CA GLY A 121 1.69 7.70 -6.91
C GLY A 121 1.07 9.09 -6.99
N ALA A 122 0.41 9.54 -5.91
CA ALA A 122 -0.19 10.87 -5.83
C ALA A 122 0.88 11.98 -5.97
N ILE A 123 1.99 11.84 -5.23
CA ILE A 123 3.11 12.78 -5.28
C ILE A 123 3.69 12.86 -6.70
N LEU A 124 3.91 11.72 -7.35
CA LEU A 124 4.44 11.67 -8.72
C LEU A 124 3.51 12.31 -9.74
N ILE A 125 2.21 12.02 -9.66
CA ILE A 125 1.21 12.64 -10.55
C ILE A 125 1.22 14.17 -10.36
N TYR A 126 1.23 14.63 -9.11
CA TYR A 126 1.30 16.05 -8.79
C TYR A 126 2.55 16.72 -9.39
N LEU A 127 3.73 16.11 -9.17
CA LEU A 127 5.00 16.64 -9.69
C LEU A 127 5.04 16.64 -11.23
N TRP A 128 4.52 15.60 -11.85
CA TRP A 128 4.48 15.49 -13.32
C TRP A 128 3.50 16.48 -13.94
N ARG A 129 2.36 16.74 -13.30
CA ARG A 129 1.45 17.81 -13.74
C ARG A 129 2.11 19.18 -13.62
N LYS A 130 2.74 19.47 -12.49
CA LYS A 130 3.46 20.74 -12.28
C LYS A 130 4.57 20.97 -13.31
N LYS A 131 5.24 19.92 -13.76
CA LYS A 131 6.28 19.96 -14.78
C LYS A 131 5.75 19.86 -16.23
N GLY A 132 4.44 19.80 -16.44
CA GLY A 132 3.83 19.64 -17.76
C GLY A 132 4.12 18.29 -18.44
N VAL A 133 4.52 17.28 -17.68
CA VAL A 133 4.83 15.93 -18.18
C VAL A 133 3.56 15.15 -18.52
N ILE A 134 2.49 15.39 -17.76
CA ILE A 134 1.13 14.87 -17.96
C ILE A 134 0.11 15.98 -17.77
N ARG A 135 -1.08 15.83 -18.37
CA ARG A 135 -2.22 16.74 -18.22
C ARG A 135 -3.15 16.32 -17.08
#